data_af6f73f43c781be6490a0daaff78980e
#
_entry.id   af6f73f43c781be6490a0daaff78980e
#
_cell.length_a   1.000
_cell.length_b   1.000
_cell.length_c   1.000
_cell.angle_alpha   90.00
_cell.angle_beta   90.00
_cell.angle_gamma   90.00
#
_symmetry.space_group_name_H-M   'P 1'
#
loop_
_entity.id
_entity.type
_entity.pdbx_description
1 polymer ?
#
loop_
_entity_poly.entity_id
_entity_poly.type
_entity_poly.pdbx_seq_one_letter_code
_entity_poly.pdbx_strand_id
1 'polypeptide(L)'
;MRFIYEDLEIANLDLSEFSNSNLYSKIIFKNETLLKRIRSSISTDYEFEVQKNLILHDDEDFILWSSNIIFLNRDYQKIFLEKLVHSHGSFKWSNNEGCIYKGTKYDLENSKYINYKLEENLIQLSDFNSFQKLLETNYDTRHFNEIKKSFNSYVKESPNVSKIENEFKYLNTIPKNLKPYYISVSAFKKSKHEASYSMPKINYLDVSRRHINGTITKKEASKFFERLEDYFEDIMSLGIEKTGKEFSFIFNKTKEREKILKSTNFFEKINQIFLFTQENQSLSNSFQELERLLIIKENTINRSGSVISHGDLCLSNILSSKNFGDLIFIDPMGGTLEESKKSIYYDFAKLSHSIIGNYDYIVHGLANFDFNSDLEVSITYSKEQNQHLISCFLKLLDKFEIDLGLVRLIEASLFLSMLPLHNDNLMRSAMLALRGKEIL
;
A
#
# COMPACT_ATOMS: atom_id res chain seq x y z
N MET A 1 -7.93 35.22 -7.74
CA MET A 1 -6.84 34.47 -8.40
C MET A 1 -7.33 33.04 -8.65
N ARG A 2 -7.14 32.55 -9.85
CA ARG A 2 -7.61 31.25 -10.32
C ARG A 2 -6.45 30.26 -10.38
N PHE A 3 -6.64 29.03 -9.86
CA PHE A 3 -5.70 27.94 -9.98
C PHE A 3 -6.16 27.00 -11.09
N ILE A 4 -5.34 26.81 -12.09
CA ILE A 4 -5.58 25.90 -13.20
C ILE A 4 -4.62 24.71 -13.05
N TYR A 5 -5.16 23.54 -12.84
CA TYR A 5 -4.41 22.28 -12.82
C TYR A 5 -4.53 21.64 -14.21
N GLU A 6 -3.44 21.72 -14.97
CA GLU A 6 -3.36 21.12 -16.29
C GLU A 6 -3.11 19.62 -16.17
N ASP A 7 -4.12 18.81 -16.49
CA ASP A 7 -4.05 17.36 -16.35
C ASP A 7 -3.50 16.72 -17.62
N LEU A 8 -2.19 16.58 -17.66
CA LEU A 8 -1.45 16.00 -18.78
C LEU A 8 -1.64 14.50 -18.91
N GLU A 9 -1.62 14.01 -20.14
CA GLU A 9 -1.59 12.57 -20.44
C GLU A 9 -0.17 12.00 -20.27
N ILE A 10 -0.10 10.75 -19.78
CA ILE A 10 1.15 10.04 -19.61
C ILE A 10 1.55 9.45 -20.96
N ALA A 11 2.55 10.02 -21.60
CA ALA A 11 3.09 9.52 -22.86
C ALA A 11 3.98 8.28 -22.68
N ASN A 12 4.62 8.14 -21.52
CA ASN A 12 5.51 7.01 -21.23
C ASN A 12 4.72 5.76 -20.86
N LEU A 13 4.84 4.68 -21.65
CA LEU A 13 4.11 3.44 -21.45
C LEU A 13 4.40 2.77 -20.10
N ASP A 14 5.64 2.86 -19.61
CA ASP A 14 6.03 2.24 -18.35
C ASP A 14 5.39 2.96 -17.17
N LEU A 15 5.27 4.28 -17.26
CA LEU A 15 4.64 5.10 -16.24
C LEU A 15 3.10 4.99 -16.28
N SER A 16 2.50 4.75 -17.45
CA SER A 16 1.05 4.56 -17.62
C SER A 16 0.52 3.35 -16.84
N GLU A 17 1.36 2.37 -16.54
CA GLU A 17 1.00 1.22 -15.70
C GLU A 17 0.61 1.59 -14.26
N PHE A 18 0.97 2.79 -13.82
CA PHE A 18 0.64 3.32 -12.48
C PHE A 18 -0.51 4.34 -12.49
N SER A 19 -1.19 4.48 -13.64
CA SER A 19 -2.40 5.29 -13.75
C SER A 19 -3.39 4.65 -14.72
N ASN A 20 -4.54 4.27 -14.23
CA ASN A 20 -5.55 3.59 -15.04
C ASN A 20 -6.32 4.45 -16.05
N SER A 21 -6.09 5.73 -16.06
CA SER A 21 -6.71 6.69 -16.97
C SER A 21 -5.69 7.40 -17.87
N ASN A 22 -4.44 6.94 -17.87
CA ASN A 22 -3.30 7.57 -18.55
C ASN A 22 -3.11 9.05 -18.18
N LEU A 23 -3.53 9.47 -16.99
CA LEU A 23 -3.41 10.84 -16.50
C LEU A 23 -2.50 10.91 -15.29
N TYR A 24 -1.58 11.87 -15.26
CA TYR A 24 -0.70 12.07 -14.10
C TYR A 24 -1.49 12.34 -12.81
N SER A 25 -2.60 13.07 -12.89
CA SER A 25 -3.47 13.38 -11.74
C SER A 25 -3.94 12.16 -10.97
N LYS A 26 -4.02 11.00 -11.63
CA LYS A 26 -4.52 9.73 -11.07
C LYS A 26 -3.43 8.84 -10.50
N ILE A 27 -2.15 9.17 -10.67
CA ILE A 27 -1.06 8.46 -10.01
C ILE A 27 -1.21 8.62 -8.50
N ILE A 28 -1.00 7.49 -7.79
CA ILE A 28 -1.09 7.46 -6.33
C ILE A 28 0.30 7.63 -5.74
N PHE A 29 0.39 8.61 -4.83
CA PHE A 29 1.59 8.90 -4.08
C PHE A 29 1.25 9.26 -2.64
N LYS A 30 1.85 8.57 -1.66
CA LYS A 30 1.57 8.77 -0.22
C LYS A 30 0.08 8.69 0.13
N ASN A 31 -0.57 7.61 -0.29
CA ASN A 31 -1.97 7.31 0.04
C ASN A 31 -3.00 8.31 -0.51
N GLU A 32 -2.63 9.11 -1.49
CA GLU A 32 -3.53 10.03 -2.18
C GLU A 32 -3.16 10.16 -3.67
N THR A 33 -4.11 10.59 -4.50
CA THR A 33 -3.81 10.93 -5.89
C THR A 33 -3.04 12.25 -5.96
N LEU A 34 -2.25 12.45 -7.03
CA LEU A 34 -1.54 13.71 -7.22
C LEU A 34 -2.48 14.91 -7.27
N LEU A 35 -3.67 14.74 -7.88
CA LEU A 35 -4.70 15.78 -7.86
C LEU A 35 -5.18 16.11 -6.43
N LYS A 36 -5.49 15.11 -5.63
CA LYS A 36 -5.92 15.31 -4.24
C LYS A 36 -4.82 16.01 -3.43
N ARG A 37 -3.57 15.62 -3.66
CA ARG A 37 -2.40 16.20 -3.00
C ARG A 37 -2.26 17.69 -3.26
N ILE A 38 -2.33 18.14 -4.52
CA ILE A 38 -2.24 19.56 -4.85
C ILE A 38 -3.47 20.32 -4.36
N ARG A 39 -4.68 19.79 -4.59
CA ARG A 39 -5.94 20.42 -4.17
C ARG A 39 -6.00 20.70 -2.69
N SER A 40 -5.55 19.77 -1.85
CA SER A 40 -5.53 19.92 -0.38
C SER A 40 -4.49 20.94 0.13
N SER A 41 -3.60 21.42 -0.71
CA SER A 41 -2.61 22.45 -0.38
C SER A 41 -3.02 23.86 -0.81
N ILE A 42 -4.15 23.98 -1.50
CA ILE A 42 -4.69 25.26 -1.99
C ILE A 42 -5.85 25.65 -1.08
N SER A 43 -5.88 26.94 -0.64
CA SER A 43 -6.99 27.46 0.15
C SER A 43 -8.32 27.34 -0.60
N THR A 44 -9.40 27.13 0.15
CA THR A 44 -10.78 27.13 -0.39
C THR A 44 -11.22 28.50 -0.91
N ASP A 45 -10.49 29.55 -0.56
CA ASP A 45 -10.79 30.94 -1.01
C ASP A 45 -10.43 31.18 -2.48
N TYR A 46 -9.71 30.21 -3.10
CA TYR A 46 -9.31 30.30 -4.50
C TYR A 46 -10.13 29.36 -5.37
N GLU A 47 -10.50 29.84 -6.55
CA GLU A 47 -11.11 29.02 -7.58
C GLU A 47 -10.09 28.00 -8.11
N PHE A 48 -10.45 26.71 -8.10
CA PHE A 48 -9.60 25.62 -8.55
C PHE A 48 -10.27 24.84 -9.68
N GLU A 49 -9.60 24.81 -10.82
CA GLU A 49 -10.09 24.17 -12.03
C GLU A 49 -9.12 23.11 -12.54
N VAL A 50 -9.65 21.99 -13.02
CA VAL A 50 -8.88 20.93 -13.67
C VAL A 50 -9.17 20.95 -15.17
N GLN A 51 -8.16 21.16 -15.98
CA GLN A 51 -8.29 21.23 -17.44
C GLN A 51 -7.39 20.19 -18.12
N LYS A 52 -7.94 19.42 -19.07
CA LYS A 52 -7.16 18.54 -19.96
C LYS A 52 -6.61 19.31 -21.16
N ASN A 53 -7.39 20.24 -21.68
CA ASN A 53 -6.97 21.16 -22.73
C ASN A 53 -6.94 22.57 -22.14
N LEU A 54 -5.79 23.19 -22.17
CA LEU A 54 -5.57 24.48 -21.53
C LEU A 54 -6.37 25.58 -22.23
N ILE A 55 -7.33 26.19 -21.51
CA ILE A 55 -8.11 27.35 -21.97
C ILE A 55 -7.83 28.51 -21.02
N LEU A 56 -7.15 29.50 -21.50
CA LEU A 56 -6.79 30.70 -20.74
C LEU A 56 -7.68 31.90 -21.14
N HIS A 57 -8.12 32.65 -20.13
CA HIS A 57 -8.89 33.88 -20.31
C HIS A 57 -7.96 35.10 -20.23
N ASP A 58 -8.29 36.18 -20.94
CA ASP A 58 -7.32 37.25 -21.27
C ASP A 58 -6.97 38.20 -20.13
N ASP A 59 -7.80 38.37 -19.09
CA ASP A 59 -7.72 39.55 -18.20
C ASP A 59 -7.44 39.23 -16.71
N GLU A 60 -7.13 38.00 -16.34
CA GLU A 60 -6.94 37.61 -14.93
C GLU A 60 -5.57 36.97 -14.66
N ASP A 61 -5.01 37.31 -13.51
CA ASP A 61 -3.87 36.60 -12.95
C ASP A 61 -4.30 35.18 -12.57
N PHE A 62 -3.56 34.19 -13.03
CA PHE A 62 -3.78 32.80 -12.70
C PHE A 62 -2.48 32.10 -12.30
N ILE A 63 -2.64 30.96 -11.62
CA ILE A 63 -1.58 30.00 -11.38
C ILE A 63 -1.89 28.75 -12.19
N LEU A 64 -1.00 28.42 -13.13
CA LEU A 64 -1.03 27.17 -13.89
C LEU A 64 -0.09 26.17 -13.27
N TRP A 65 -0.55 24.95 -13.09
CA TRP A 65 0.23 23.85 -12.55
C TRP A 65 0.07 22.61 -13.40
N SER A 66 1.11 22.17 -14.08
CA SER A 66 1.09 20.93 -14.85
C SER A 66 1.17 19.70 -13.94
N SER A 67 0.31 18.72 -14.18
CA SER A 67 0.08 17.57 -13.32
C SER A 67 1.27 16.60 -13.17
N ASN A 68 2.26 16.72 -14.06
CA ASN A 68 3.51 15.94 -14.00
C ASN A 68 4.58 16.56 -13.08
N ILE A 69 4.33 17.71 -12.45
CA ILE A 69 5.25 18.36 -11.52
C ILE A 69 4.80 18.13 -10.08
N ILE A 70 5.68 17.58 -9.24
CA ILE A 70 5.36 17.15 -7.90
C ILE A 70 6.38 17.71 -6.91
N PHE A 71 5.89 18.26 -5.79
CA PHE A 71 6.73 18.56 -4.65
C PHE A 71 6.98 17.30 -3.81
N LEU A 72 8.23 17.09 -3.46
CA LEU A 72 8.63 16.00 -2.57
C LEU A 72 8.13 16.22 -1.13
N ASN A 73 8.18 17.47 -0.66
CA ASN A 73 7.75 17.85 0.68
C ASN A 73 6.46 18.68 0.62
N ARG A 74 5.42 18.26 1.39
CA ARG A 74 4.12 18.93 1.41
C ARG A 74 4.14 20.27 2.11
N ASP A 75 4.95 20.42 3.16
CA ASP A 75 5.04 21.70 3.88
C ASP A 75 5.76 22.74 3.01
N TYR A 76 6.81 22.31 2.30
CA TYR A 76 7.46 23.15 1.31
C TYR A 76 6.52 23.52 0.16
N GLN A 77 5.67 22.61 -0.30
CA GLN A 77 4.64 22.89 -1.29
C GLN A 77 3.67 23.99 -0.83
N LYS A 78 3.20 23.93 0.42
CA LYS A 78 2.33 24.97 0.99
C LYS A 78 3.03 26.33 1.05
N ILE A 79 4.24 26.36 1.58
CA ILE A 79 5.05 27.60 1.67
C ILE A 79 5.31 28.19 0.28
N PHE A 80 5.62 27.34 -0.71
CA PHE A 80 5.82 27.77 -2.10
C PHE A 80 4.56 28.38 -2.68
N LEU A 81 3.41 27.73 -2.49
CA LEU A 81 2.12 28.25 -2.98
C LEU A 81 1.74 29.57 -2.33
N GLU A 82 1.92 29.70 -1.01
CA GLU A 82 1.67 30.96 -0.29
C GLU A 82 2.55 32.09 -0.84
N LYS A 83 3.86 31.85 -1.01
CA LYS A 83 4.77 32.83 -1.62
C LYS A 83 4.37 33.18 -3.04
N LEU A 84 3.97 32.19 -3.83
CA LEU A 84 3.57 32.38 -5.22
C LEU A 84 2.31 33.24 -5.33
N VAL A 85 1.30 32.97 -4.50
CA VAL A 85 0.05 33.75 -4.46
C VAL A 85 0.32 35.22 -4.13
N HIS A 86 1.18 35.49 -3.17
CA HIS A 86 1.47 36.86 -2.70
C HIS A 86 2.59 37.55 -3.48
N SER A 87 3.24 36.89 -4.46
CA SER A 87 4.26 37.52 -5.29
C SER A 87 3.65 38.47 -6.32
N HIS A 88 4.38 39.54 -6.67
CA HIS A 88 4.02 40.43 -7.74
C HIS A 88 4.82 40.13 -9.03
N GLY A 89 4.16 40.14 -10.18
CA GLY A 89 4.77 39.87 -11.49
C GLY A 89 4.53 38.44 -11.98
N SER A 90 5.08 38.17 -13.16
CA SER A 90 4.89 36.89 -13.86
C SER A 90 6.13 36.00 -13.74
N PHE A 91 5.94 34.77 -13.36
CA PHE A 91 6.98 33.80 -13.06
C PHE A 91 6.66 32.42 -13.68
N LYS A 92 7.71 31.76 -14.17
CA LYS A 92 7.59 30.41 -14.71
C LYS A 92 8.70 29.50 -14.18
N TRP A 93 8.33 28.32 -13.69
CA TRP A 93 9.22 27.20 -13.35
C TRP A 93 8.95 26.08 -14.35
N SER A 94 9.91 25.74 -15.17
CA SER A 94 9.70 24.74 -16.21
C SER A 94 10.95 23.93 -16.51
N ASN A 95 10.72 22.71 -16.97
CA ASN A 95 11.60 21.87 -17.77
C ASN A 95 10.88 21.54 -19.09
N ASN A 96 11.34 20.54 -19.84
CA ASN A 96 10.90 20.25 -21.22
C ASN A 96 9.40 20.00 -21.40
N GLU A 97 8.69 19.47 -20.38
CA GLU A 97 7.29 19.04 -20.49
C GLU A 97 6.49 19.44 -19.24
N GLY A 98 5.93 20.61 -19.23
CA GLY A 98 5.11 21.09 -18.13
C GLY A 98 5.75 22.25 -17.36
N CYS A 99 4.91 22.97 -16.64
CA CYS A 99 5.36 24.15 -15.90
C CYS A 99 4.47 24.41 -14.66
N ILE A 100 5.04 25.18 -13.73
CA ILE A 100 4.29 26.00 -12.80
C ILE A 100 4.44 27.44 -13.29
N TYR A 101 3.34 28.12 -13.54
CA TYR A 101 3.32 29.49 -14.01
C TYR A 101 2.40 30.34 -13.16
N LYS A 102 2.78 31.58 -12.91
CA LYS A 102 1.92 32.62 -12.37
C LYS A 102 2.02 33.87 -13.23
N GLY A 103 0.90 34.48 -13.52
CA GLY A 103 0.80 35.72 -14.26
C GLY A 103 -0.43 35.77 -15.15
N THR A 104 -0.43 36.68 -16.11
CA THR A 104 -1.50 36.83 -17.12
C THR A 104 -1.25 35.96 -18.35
N LYS A 105 -2.29 35.68 -19.12
CA LYS A 105 -2.17 35.00 -20.41
C LYS A 105 -1.25 35.79 -21.36
N TYR A 106 -1.39 37.12 -21.40
CA TYR A 106 -0.55 37.97 -22.21
C TYR A 106 0.94 37.81 -21.91
N ASP A 107 1.32 37.77 -20.63
CA ASP A 107 2.72 37.59 -20.24
C ASP A 107 3.25 36.19 -20.58
N LEU A 108 2.39 35.17 -20.47
CA LEU A 108 2.74 33.81 -20.85
C LEU A 108 3.00 33.69 -22.36
N GLU A 109 2.09 34.19 -23.19
CA GLU A 109 2.16 34.11 -24.66
C GLU A 109 3.31 34.97 -25.22
N ASN A 110 3.59 36.12 -24.61
CA ASN A 110 4.67 37.01 -25.02
C ASN A 110 6.00 36.78 -24.31
N SER A 111 6.11 35.71 -23.53
CA SER A 111 7.32 35.35 -22.75
C SER A 111 7.80 36.46 -21.81
N LYS A 112 6.89 37.26 -21.28
CA LYS A 112 7.15 38.38 -20.34
C LYS A 112 7.11 37.87 -18.88
N TYR A 113 7.94 36.91 -18.53
CA TYR A 113 8.02 36.34 -17.18
C TYR A 113 9.46 36.08 -16.81
N ILE A 114 9.72 36.00 -15.49
CA ILE A 114 11.00 35.52 -14.97
C ILE A 114 10.99 33.99 -15.00
N ASN A 115 11.95 33.39 -15.70
CA ASN A 115 12.05 31.94 -15.83
C ASN A 115 13.01 31.37 -14.79
N TYR A 116 12.53 30.39 -14.05
CA TYR A 116 13.29 29.62 -13.06
C TYR A 116 13.41 28.15 -13.49
N LYS A 117 14.53 27.53 -13.17
CA LYS A 117 14.64 26.07 -13.26
C LYS A 117 13.87 25.43 -12.12
N LEU A 118 13.39 24.21 -12.32
CA LEU A 118 12.77 23.43 -11.26
C LEU A 118 13.79 23.21 -10.12
N GLU A 119 13.36 23.52 -8.90
CA GLU A 119 14.17 23.38 -7.69
C GLU A 119 14.38 21.91 -7.29
N GLU A 120 15.34 21.62 -6.41
CA GLU A 120 15.66 20.28 -5.94
C GLU A 120 14.49 19.55 -5.25
N ASN A 121 13.55 20.31 -4.69
CA ASN A 121 12.33 19.78 -4.05
C ASN A 121 11.19 19.45 -5.03
N LEU A 122 11.40 19.71 -6.33
CA LEU A 122 10.45 19.44 -7.38
C LEU A 122 10.93 18.27 -8.24
N ILE A 123 10.04 17.30 -8.48
CA ILE A 123 10.27 16.24 -9.47
C ILE A 123 9.29 16.43 -10.61
N GLN A 124 9.80 16.40 -11.83
CA GLN A 124 8.99 16.23 -13.03
C GLN A 124 8.93 14.76 -13.38
N LEU A 125 7.73 14.22 -13.46
CA LEU A 125 7.49 12.83 -13.91
C LEU A 125 7.50 12.83 -15.44
N SER A 126 8.51 12.19 -16.03
CA SER A 126 8.63 12.02 -17.47
C SER A 126 8.73 10.54 -17.86
N ASP A 127 9.25 9.71 -16.97
CA ASP A 127 9.55 8.32 -17.20
C ASP A 127 9.48 7.48 -15.90
N PHE A 128 9.67 6.18 -16.04
CA PHE A 128 9.69 5.26 -14.92
C PHE A 128 10.79 5.58 -13.89
N ASN A 129 11.95 6.07 -14.32
CA ASN A 129 13.04 6.40 -13.40
C ASN A 129 12.70 7.60 -12.51
N SER A 130 12.04 8.63 -13.07
CA SER A 130 11.57 9.79 -12.30
C SER A 130 10.49 9.38 -11.28
N PHE A 131 9.59 8.47 -11.66
CA PHE A 131 8.59 7.90 -10.75
C PHE A 131 9.25 7.06 -9.65
N GLN A 132 10.21 6.21 -10.00
CA GLN A 132 10.97 5.44 -9.03
C GLN A 132 11.72 6.35 -8.06
N LYS A 133 12.34 7.42 -8.56
CA LYS A 133 12.99 8.44 -7.72
C LYS A 133 12.00 9.10 -6.77
N LEU A 134 10.79 9.42 -7.24
CA LEU A 134 9.71 9.94 -6.39
C LEU A 134 9.36 8.97 -5.27
N LEU A 135 9.20 7.69 -5.57
CA LEU A 135 8.92 6.66 -4.57
C LEU A 135 10.07 6.47 -3.58
N GLU A 136 11.31 6.50 -4.05
CA GLU A 136 12.51 6.34 -3.23
C GLU A 136 12.75 7.47 -2.22
N THR A 137 12.34 8.70 -2.54
CA THR A 137 12.49 9.85 -1.63
C THR A 137 11.48 9.85 -0.50
N ASN A 138 10.47 8.98 -0.58
CA ASN A 138 9.33 9.00 0.31
C ASN A 138 8.81 7.60 0.58
N TYR A 139 9.69 6.68 1.00
CA TYR A 139 9.21 5.45 1.60
C TYR A 139 8.35 5.81 2.80
N ASP A 140 7.06 5.53 2.72
CA ASP A 140 6.17 5.50 3.88
C ASP A 140 6.56 4.28 4.71
N THR A 141 7.71 4.36 5.36
CA THR A 141 8.05 3.46 6.43
C THR A 141 7.03 3.69 7.54
N ARG A 142 6.32 2.63 7.94
CA ARG A 142 5.55 2.68 9.18
C ARG A 142 6.47 3.27 10.25
N HIS A 143 5.95 4.06 11.17
CA HIS A 143 6.68 4.87 12.19
C HIS A 143 7.87 4.20 12.91
N PHE A 144 8.08 2.90 12.72
CA PHE A 144 9.09 2.10 13.40
C PHE A 144 10.14 1.47 12.49
N ASN A 145 10.14 1.70 11.18
CA ASN A 145 11.18 1.21 10.27
C ASN A 145 11.69 2.37 9.44
N GLU A 146 12.98 2.57 9.40
CA GLU A 146 13.64 3.53 8.53
C GLU A 146 14.39 2.79 7.42
N ILE A 147 14.23 3.22 6.18
CA ILE A 147 14.98 2.71 5.04
C ILE A 147 15.93 3.81 4.57
N LYS A 148 17.22 3.64 4.82
CA LYS A 148 18.27 4.54 4.37
C LYS A 148 18.83 4.05 3.04
N LYS A 149 19.00 4.97 2.09
CA LYS A 149 19.55 4.67 0.77
C LYS A 149 21.05 4.83 0.79
N SER A 150 21.75 3.81 0.28
CA SER A 150 23.14 3.87 -0.12
C SER A 150 23.25 3.80 -1.64
N PHE A 151 24.42 3.91 -2.23
CA PHE A 151 24.61 3.95 -3.69
C PHE A 151 23.97 2.76 -4.41
N ASN A 152 24.21 1.52 -3.95
CA ASN A 152 23.70 0.29 -4.56
C ASN A 152 22.88 -0.60 -3.60
N SER A 153 22.50 -0.08 -2.44
CA SER A 153 21.79 -0.86 -1.41
C SER A 153 20.82 -0.01 -0.63
N TYR A 154 19.88 -0.69 0.00
CA TYR A 154 19.02 -0.13 1.04
C TYR A 154 19.45 -0.68 2.39
N VAL A 155 19.43 0.15 3.41
CA VAL A 155 19.62 -0.25 4.80
C VAL A 155 18.28 -0.12 5.51
N LYS A 156 17.73 -1.24 5.95
CA LYS A 156 16.54 -1.28 6.80
C LYS A 156 16.96 -1.23 8.25
N GLU A 157 16.44 -0.25 8.98
CA GLU A 157 16.76 0.01 10.38
C GLU A 157 15.48 0.13 11.21
N SER A 158 15.48 -0.36 12.44
CA SER A 158 14.34 -0.24 13.35
C SER A 158 14.78 -0.29 14.80
N PRO A 159 14.08 0.47 15.69
CA PRO A 159 14.22 0.32 17.14
C PRO A 159 13.65 -1.02 17.63
N ASN A 160 12.83 -1.72 16.83
CA ASN A 160 12.41 -3.08 17.15
C ASN A 160 13.52 -4.08 16.76
N VAL A 161 14.51 -4.19 17.64
CA VAL A 161 15.71 -5.02 17.45
C VAL A 161 15.35 -6.47 17.15
N SER A 162 14.40 -7.05 17.89
CA SER A 162 14.01 -8.46 17.71
C SER A 162 13.36 -8.72 16.36
N LYS A 163 12.58 -7.78 15.85
CA LYS A 163 11.97 -7.89 14.52
C LYS A 163 13.04 -7.95 13.42
N ILE A 164 13.97 -7.00 13.41
CA ILE A 164 15.04 -6.93 12.40
C ILE A 164 15.96 -8.16 12.47
N GLU A 165 16.27 -8.60 13.68
CA GLU A 165 17.08 -9.81 13.88
C GLU A 165 16.36 -11.06 13.35
N ASN A 166 15.08 -11.20 13.61
CA ASN A 166 14.27 -12.32 13.13
C ASN A 166 14.13 -12.33 11.61
N GLU A 167 13.89 -11.17 10.98
CA GLU A 167 13.87 -11.03 9.52
C GLU A 167 15.23 -11.45 8.91
N PHE A 168 16.32 -10.92 9.46
CA PHE A 168 17.67 -11.24 8.98
C PHE A 168 18.01 -12.73 9.13
N LYS A 169 17.69 -13.34 10.28
CA LYS A 169 17.89 -14.78 10.51
C LYS A 169 17.13 -15.62 9.48
N TYR A 170 15.84 -15.33 9.30
CA TYR A 170 15.00 -16.02 8.33
C TYR A 170 15.61 -15.97 6.93
N LEU A 171 15.88 -14.78 6.41
CA LEU A 171 16.38 -14.55 5.05
C LEU A 171 17.73 -15.25 4.78
N ASN A 172 18.55 -15.47 5.81
CA ASN A 172 19.81 -16.22 5.70
C ASN A 172 19.64 -17.72 5.81
N THR A 173 18.66 -18.19 6.57
CA THR A 173 18.51 -19.63 6.93
C THR A 173 17.49 -20.37 6.08
N ILE A 174 16.67 -19.68 5.30
CA ILE A 174 15.71 -20.33 4.38
C ILE A 174 16.39 -21.34 3.47
N PRO A 175 15.73 -22.45 3.14
CA PRO A 175 16.24 -23.48 2.24
C PRO A 175 16.68 -22.94 0.87
N LYS A 176 17.64 -23.59 0.24
CA LYS A 176 18.24 -23.12 -1.02
C LYS A 176 17.23 -22.99 -2.16
N ASN A 177 16.24 -23.88 -2.25
CA ASN A 177 15.18 -23.83 -3.26
C ASN A 177 14.25 -22.63 -3.08
N LEU A 178 14.09 -22.11 -1.86
CA LEU A 178 13.28 -20.91 -1.60
C LEU A 178 14.07 -19.59 -1.77
N LYS A 179 15.40 -19.61 -1.69
CA LYS A 179 16.23 -18.41 -1.81
C LYS A 179 15.98 -17.56 -3.07
N PRO A 180 15.69 -18.12 -4.25
CA PRO A 180 15.41 -17.32 -5.44
C PRO A 180 14.19 -16.38 -5.30
N TYR A 181 13.24 -16.71 -4.42
CA TYR A 181 12.05 -15.90 -4.19
C TYR A 181 12.26 -14.77 -3.17
N TYR A 182 13.35 -14.76 -2.43
CA TYR A 182 13.56 -13.80 -1.35
C TYR A 182 14.71 -12.84 -1.63
N ILE A 183 14.57 -11.61 -1.13
CA ILE A 183 15.65 -10.65 -1.18
C ILE A 183 16.85 -11.16 -0.38
N SER A 184 18.06 -11.01 -0.95
CA SER A 184 19.29 -11.30 -0.22
C SER A 184 19.60 -10.20 0.78
N VAL A 185 20.15 -10.56 1.94
CA VAL A 185 20.50 -9.61 3.01
C VAL A 185 21.96 -9.78 3.45
N SER A 186 22.55 -8.68 3.91
CA SER A 186 23.95 -8.64 4.36
C SER A 186 24.15 -7.55 5.43
N ALA A 187 25.37 -7.44 5.93
CA ALA A 187 25.83 -6.36 6.80
C ALA A 187 24.90 -6.10 8.00
N PHE A 188 24.49 -7.17 8.71
CA PHE A 188 23.70 -7.05 9.92
C PHE A 188 24.45 -6.30 11.00
N LYS A 189 23.78 -5.31 11.62
CA LYS A 189 24.28 -4.57 12.78
C LYS A 189 23.21 -4.56 13.87
N LYS A 190 23.65 -4.65 15.12
CA LYS A 190 22.76 -4.66 16.29
C LYS A 190 23.39 -3.85 17.42
N SER A 191 22.60 -2.95 17.99
CA SER A 191 22.87 -2.24 19.21
C SER A 191 21.82 -2.55 20.29
N LYS A 192 21.90 -1.92 21.43
CA LYS A 192 20.87 -2.05 22.47
C LYS A 192 19.53 -1.43 22.06
N HIS A 193 19.54 -0.43 21.20
CA HIS A 193 18.37 0.40 20.88
C HIS A 193 17.86 0.25 19.46
N GLU A 194 18.65 -0.36 18.56
CA GLU A 194 18.31 -0.51 17.15
C GLU A 194 19.06 -1.67 16.52
N ALA A 195 18.50 -2.20 15.44
CA ALA A 195 19.19 -3.13 14.58
C ALA A 195 18.93 -2.77 13.10
N SER A 196 19.87 -3.17 12.24
CA SER A 196 19.77 -2.91 10.80
C SER A 196 20.42 -4.02 9.98
N TYR A 197 19.98 -4.14 8.73
CA TYR A 197 20.65 -4.94 7.73
C TYR A 197 20.60 -4.26 6.36
N SER A 198 21.48 -4.65 5.45
CA SER A 198 21.53 -4.16 4.08
C SER A 198 20.92 -5.16 3.12
N MET A 199 20.23 -4.65 2.10
CA MET A 199 19.67 -5.41 0.99
C MET A 199 20.01 -4.72 -0.34
N PRO A 200 20.16 -5.46 -1.46
CA PRO A 200 20.46 -4.86 -2.75
C PRO A 200 19.32 -3.97 -3.23
N LYS A 201 19.65 -2.95 -4.01
CA LYS A 201 18.66 -2.17 -4.73
C LYS A 201 18.18 -2.99 -5.93
N ILE A 202 16.89 -3.32 -5.96
CA ILE A 202 16.23 -4.01 -7.06
C ILE A 202 15.28 -3.03 -7.73
N ASN A 203 15.32 -2.96 -9.07
CA ASN A 203 14.43 -2.11 -9.86
C ASN A 203 13.08 -2.79 -10.11
N TYR A 204 12.50 -3.34 -9.05
CA TYR A 204 11.17 -3.92 -9.05
C TYR A 204 10.24 -3.08 -8.16
N LEU A 205 8.97 -3.09 -8.45
CA LEU A 205 7.95 -2.46 -7.62
C LEU A 205 7.05 -3.51 -6.99
N ASP A 206 6.45 -3.15 -5.88
CA ASP A 206 5.48 -4.00 -5.22
C ASP A 206 4.22 -4.16 -6.09
N VAL A 207 3.67 -5.37 -6.08
CA VAL A 207 2.50 -5.75 -6.90
C VAL A 207 1.26 -4.96 -6.50
N SER A 208 1.17 -4.52 -5.23
CA SER A 208 0.02 -3.76 -4.72
C SER A 208 -0.21 -2.48 -5.52
N ARG A 209 0.86 -1.80 -5.96
CA ARG A 209 0.75 -0.56 -6.75
C ARG A 209 0.03 -0.77 -8.08
N ARG A 210 0.35 -1.83 -8.79
CA ARG A 210 -0.34 -2.16 -10.04
C ARG A 210 -1.75 -2.69 -9.78
N HIS A 211 -1.94 -3.41 -8.67
CA HIS A 211 -3.25 -3.88 -8.23
C HIS A 211 -4.22 -2.71 -7.98
N ILE A 212 -3.85 -1.75 -7.14
CA ILE A 212 -4.71 -0.60 -6.82
C ILE A 212 -4.93 0.36 -7.98
N ASN A 213 -4.03 0.38 -8.96
CA ASN A 213 -4.20 1.14 -10.20
C ASN A 213 -5.02 0.36 -11.26
N GLY A 214 -5.31 -0.92 -11.04
CA GLY A 214 -6.09 -1.76 -11.96
C GLY A 214 -5.40 -2.00 -13.30
N THR A 215 -4.05 -1.97 -13.32
CA THR A 215 -3.25 -2.07 -14.55
C THR A 215 -2.69 -3.47 -14.80
N ILE A 216 -2.99 -4.44 -13.92
CA ILE A 216 -2.60 -5.84 -14.12
C ILE A 216 -3.52 -6.46 -15.17
N THR A 217 -2.98 -6.80 -16.32
CA THR A 217 -3.71 -7.45 -17.40
C THR A 217 -3.99 -8.92 -17.09
N LYS A 218 -4.92 -9.54 -17.84
CA LYS A 218 -5.22 -10.98 -17.71
C LYS A 218 -3.99 -11.86 -17.88
N LYS A 219 -3.12 -11.55 -18.86
CA LYS A 219 -1.90 -12.32 -19.14
C LYS A 219 -0.90 -12.19 -17.99
N GLU A 220 -0.76 -11.00 -17.43
CA GLU A 220 0.14 -10.73 -16.31
C GLU A 220 -0.37 -11.37 -15.02
N ALA A 221 -1.69 -11.33 -14.77
CA ALA A 221 -2.29 -12.05 -13.65
C ALA A 221 -1.98 -13.55 -13.72
N SER A 222 -2.18 -14.19 -14.90
CA SER A 222 -1.84 -15.60 -15.08
C SER A 222 -0.37 -15.86 -14.76
N LYS A 223 0.55 -15.05 -15.30
CA LYS A 223 1.99 -15.23 -15.08
C LYS A 223 2.40 -15.01 -13.61
N PHE A 224 1.79 -14.04 -12.94
CA PHE A 224 2.01 -13.81 -11.52
C PHE A 224 1.63 -15.05 -10.69
N PHE A 225 0.46 -15.63 -10.98
CA PHE A 225 -0.01 -16.82 -10.27
C PHE A 225 0.75 -18.09 -10.64
N GLU A 226 1.26 -18.25 -11.87
CA GLU A 226 2.21 -19.32 -12.23
C GLU A 226 3.45 -19.26 -11.33
N ARG A 227 4.00 -18.06 -11.09
CA ARG A 227 5.17 -17.90 -10.20
C ARG A 227 4.87 -18.15 -8.73
N LEU A 228 3.67 -17.77 -8.27
CA LEU A 228 3.23 -18.11 -6.90
C LEU A 228 2.98 -19.62 -6.76
N GLU A 229 2.50 -20.28 -7.80
CA GLU A 229 2.31 -21.72 -7.86
C GLU A 229 3.66 -22.44 -7.69
N ASP A 230 4.68 -22.05 -8.49
CA ASP A 230 6.07 -22.56 -8.36
C ASP A 230 6.57 -22.41 -6.90
N TYR A 231 6.34 -21.25 -6.28
CA TYR A 231 6.74 -20.98 -4.90
C TYR A 231 6.03 -21.88 -3.89
N PHE A 232 4.73 -22.08 -4.02
CA PHE A 232 3.98 -22.95 -3.10
C PHE A 232 4.33 -24.43 -3.31
N GLU A 233 4.60 -24.87 -4.55
CA GLU A 233 5.12 -26.21 -4.82
C GLU A 233 6.46 -26.45 -4.13
N ASP A 234 7.39 -25.49 -4.24
CA ASP A 234 8.68 -25.53 -3.58
C ASP A 234 8.55 -25.62 -2.05
N ILE A 235 7.65 -24.82 -1.45
CA ILE A 235 7.36 -24.88 -0.01
C ILE A 235 6.84 -26.28 0.38
N MET A 236 5.85 -26.78 -0.35
CA MET A 236 5.24 -28.08 -0.04
C MET A 236 6.21 -29.25 -0.23
N SER A 237 7.14 -29.13 -1.18
CA SER A 237 8.19 -30.13 -1.39
C SER A 237 9.13 -30.32 -0.19
N LEU A 238 9.23 -29.30 0.68
CA LEU A 238 10.01 -29.36 1.92
C LEU A 238 9.30 -30.13 3.05
N GLY A 239 8.03 -30.47 2.82
CA GLY A 239 7.22 -31.24 3.76
C GLY A 239 6.27 -30.38 4.57
N ILE A 240 5.11 -30.96 4.85
CA ILE A 240 4.08 -30.39 5.72
C ILE A 240 4.18 -31.08 7.08
N GLU A 241 4.45 -30.33 8.12
CA GLU A 241 4.58 -30.84 9.47
C GLU A 241 3.31 -30.56 10.28
N LYS A 242 2.85 -31.52 11.05
CA LYS A 242 1.73 -31.36 11.99
C LYS A 242 2.28 -31.03 13.37
N THR A 243 2.42 -29.75 13.67
CA THR A 243 2.98 -29.28 14.94
C THR A 243 1.93 -29.17 16.04
N GLY A 244 0.64 -29.15 15.69
CA GLY A 244 -0.48 -28.92 16.61
C GLY A 244 -0.53 -27.48 17.15
N LYS A 245 0.26 -26.55 16.57
CA LYS A 245 0.35 -25.13 16.97
C LYS A 245 -0.28 -24.18 15.96
N GLU A 246 -0.80 -24.70 14.85
CA GLU A 246 -1.31 -23.93 13.72
C GLU A 246 -2.45 -23.02 14.15
N PHE A 247 -3.41 -23.55 14.88
CA PHE A 247 -4.53 -22.81 15.46
C PHE A 247 -4.04 -21.79 16.51
N SER A 248 -3.23 -22.24 17.46
CA SER A 248 -2.80 -21.43 18.60
C SER A 248 -2.06 -20.17 18.16
N PHE A 249 -1.30 -20.22 17.07
CA PHE A 249 -0.62 -19.07 16.51
C PHE A 249 -1.63 -17.98 16.07
N ILE A 250 -2.65 -18.36 15.30
CA ILE A 250 -3.66 -17.43 14.78
C ILE A 250 -4.50 -16.87 15.94
N PHE A 251 -4.97 -17.77 16.80
CA PHE A 251 -5.83 -17.44 17.93
C PHE A 251 -5.15 -16.51 18.94
N ASN A 252 -3.96 -16.87 19.40
CA ASN A 252 -3.23 -16.08 20.39
C ASN A 252 -2.83 -14.72 19.86
N LYS A 253 -2.41 -14.63 18.60
CA LYS A 253 -2.12 -13.36 17.94
C LYS A 253 -3.34 -12.45 17.91
N THR A 254 -4.52 -12.98 17.59
CA THR A 254 -5.78 -12.22 17.58
C THR A 254 -6.14 -11.73 18.98
N LYS A 255 -6.04 -12.59 19.99
CA LYS A 255 -6.33 -12.24 21.40
C LYS A 255 -5.36 -11.17 21.95
N GLU A 256 -4.08 -11.29 21.65
CA GLU A 256 -3.07 -10.32 22.05
C GLU A 256 -3.37 -8.94 21.43
N ARG A 257 -3.70 -8.89 20.13
CA ARG A 257 -4.04 -7.66 19.42
C ARG A 257 -5.34 -7.04 19.91
N GLU A 258 -6.35 -7.84 20.19
CA GLU A 258 -7.59 -7.38 20.83
C GLU A 258 -7.31 -6.73 22.19
N LYS A 259 -6.48 -7.38 23.03
CA LYS A 259 -6.08 -6.85 24.34
C LYS A 259 -5.36 -5.50 24.21
N ILE A 260 -4.41 -5.38 23.28
CA ILE A 260 -3.70 -4.13 23.01
C ILE A 260 -4.70 -3.06 22.57
N LEU A 261 -5.60 -3.36 21.64
CA LEU A 261 -6.59 -2.40 21.15
C LEU A 261 -7.49 -1.92 22.28
N LYS A 262 -8.03 -2.84 23.10
CA LYS A 262 -8.91 -2.51 24.26
C LYS A 262 -8.21 -1.69 25.34
N SER A 263 -6.89 -1.69 25.40
CA SER A 263 -6.13 -0.83 26.32
C SER A 263 -5.98 0.62 25.84
N THR A 264 -6.52 0.95 24.68
CA THR A 264 -6.44 2.28 24.07
C THR A 264 -7.83 2.92 23.94
N ASN A 265 -7.91 4.25 23.99
CA ASN A 265 -9.13 5.00 23.70
C ASN A 265 -9.61 4.81 22.24
N PHE A 266 -8.79 4.22 21.42
CA PHE A 266 -9.07 4.01 20.00
C PHE A 266 -10.13 2.92 19.80
N PHE A 267 -10.13 1.90 20.67
CA PHE A 267 -11.18 0.88 20.69
C PHE A 267 -12.57 1.49 20.82
N GLU A 268 -12.77 2.37 21.80
CA GLU A 268 -14.07 3.00 22.03
C GLU A 268 -14.52 3.87 20.86
N LYS A 269 -13.60 4.58 20.22
CA LYS A 269 -13.92 5.40 19.03
C LYS A 269 -14.42 4.55 17.86
N ILE A 270 -13.76 3.42 17.57
CA ILE A 270 -14.23 2.50 16.52
C ILE A 270 -15.53 1.84 16.94
N ASN A 271 -15.64 1.40 18.21
CA ASN A 271 -16.83 0.76 18.76
C ASN A 271 -18.08 1.65 18.65
N GLN A 272 -17.95 2.95 18.92
CA GLN A 272 -19.03 3.91 18.75
C GLN A 272 -19.52 3.99 17.30
N ILE A 273 -18.60 3.99 16.31
CA ILE A 273 -18.97 3.97 14.89
C ILE A 273 -19.85 2.74 14.60
N PHE A 274 -19.48 1.57 15.12
CA PHE A 274 -20.23 0.33 14.91
C PHE A 274 -21.60 0.30 15.60
N LEU A 275 -21.72 0.91 16.78
CA LEU A 275 -22.99 0.99 17.51
C LEU A 275 -24.01 1.92 16.84
N PHE A 276 -23.55 2.88 16.03
CA PHE A 276 -24.44 3.76 15.26
C PHE A 276 -24.97 3.12 13.96
N THR A 277 -24.50 1.91 13.62
CA THR A 277 -24.99 1.19 12.42
C THR A 277 -26.31 0.47 12.73
N GLN A 278 -27.14 0.22 11.72
CA GLN A 278 -28.42 -0.49 11.85
C GLN A 278 -28.30 -1.84 12.56
N GLU A 279 -27.19 -2.53 12.41
CA GLU A 279 -27.00 -3.84 13.01
C GLU A 279 -26.76 -3.77 14.54
N ASN A 280 -26.57 -2.58 15.10
CA ASN A 280 -26.34 -2.32 16.54
C ASN A 280 -25.38 -3.32 17.20
N GLN A 281 -24.37 -3.75 16.44
CA GLN A 281 -23.38 -4.73 16.88
C GLN A 281 -22.08 -4.03 17.24
N SER A 282 -21.59 -4.31 18.44
CA SER A 282 -20.32 -3.76 18.89
C SER A 282 -19.12 -4.40 18.18
N LEU A 283 -18.00 -3.69 18.13
CA LEU A 283 -16.72 -4.26 17.70
C LEU A 283 -16.33 -5.48 18.55
N SER A 284 -16.72 -5.50 19.84
CA SER A 284 -16.54 -6.66 20.71
C SER A 284 -17.27 -7.91 20.20
N ASN A 285 -18.46 -7.75 19.63
CA ASN A 285 -19.22 -8.87 19.05
C ASN A 285 -18.47 -9.48 17.85
N SER A 286 -17.83 -8.64 17.02
CA SER A 286 -17.02 -9.14 15.90
C SER A 286 -15.83 -9.96 16.37
N PHE A 287 -15.13 -9.56 17.44
CA PHE A 287 -14.06 -10.37 18.04
C PHE A 287 -14.59 -11.66 18.67
N GLN A 288 -15.74 -11.63 19.35
CA GLN A 288 -16.35 -12.83 19.94
C GLN A 288 -16.80 -13.82 18.87
N GLU A 289 -17.40 -13.35 17.78
CA GLU A 289 -17.81 -14.20 16.67
C GLU A 289 -16.60 -14.81 15.94
N LEU A 290 -15.56 -14.02 15.68
CA LEU A 290 -14.30 -14.53 15.14
C LEU A 290 -13.71 -15.63 16.06
N GLU A 291 -13.66 -15.39 17.37
CA GLU A 291 -13.16 -16.38 18.34
C GLU A 291 -13.97 -17.67 18.28
N ARG A 292 -15.30 -17.55 18.31
CA ARG A 292 -16.22 -18.71 18.22
C ARG A 292 -15.98 -19.53 16.94
N LEU A 293 -15.88 -18.85 15.78
CA LEU A 293 -15.65 -19.51 14.49
C LEU A 293 -14.26 -20.16 14.39
N LEU A 294 -13.22 -19.50 14.91
CA LEU A 294 -11.88 -20.07 14.98
C LEU A 294 -11.83 -21.34 15.83
N ILE A 295 -12.50 -21.34 17.01
CA ILE A 295 -12.58 -22.52 17.89
C ILE A 295 -13.29 -23.68 17.18
N ILE A 296 -14.40 -23.41 16.48
CA ILE A 296 -15.10 -24.45 15.69
C ILE A 296 -14.17 -25.07 14.64
N LYS A 297 -13.26 -24.27 14.05
CA LYS A 297 -12.34 -24.72 13.01
C LYS A 297 -10.97 -25.18 13.52
N GLU A 298 -10.74 -25.19 14.83
CA GLU A 298 -9.47 -25.57 15.46
C GLU A 298 -8.90 -26.88 14.92
N ASN A 299 -9.69 -27.95 14.93
CA ASN A 299 -9.26 -29.25 14.44
C ASN A 299 -8.90 -29.25 12.96
N THR A 300 -9.63 -28.47 12.13
CA THR A 300 -9.35 -28.34 10.70
C THR A 300 -8.04 -27.61 10.48
N ILE A 301 -7.81 -26.50 11.20
CA ILE A 301 -6.58 -25.71 11.14
C ILE A 301 -5.39 -26.57 11.58
N ASN A 302 -5.47 -27.26 12.71
CA ASN A 302 -4.37 -28.08 13.20
C ASN A 302 -4.06 -29.29 12.30
N ARG A 303 -5.06 -29.84 11.60
CA ARG A 303 -4.86 -30.95 10.65
C ARG A 303 -4.23 -30.49 9.32
N SER A 304 -4.33 -29.24 8.96
CA SER A 304 -3.75 -28.71 7.71
C SER A 304 -2.23 -28.76 7.70
N GLY A 305 -1.62 -28.75 8.88
CA GLY A 305 -0.19 -28.75 9.07
C GLY A 305 0.47 -27.38 8.83
N SER A 306 1.74 -27.33 9.15
CA SER A 306 2.60 -26.15 9.04
C SER A 306 3.63 -26.31 7.94
N VAL A 307 3.91 -25.23 7.25
CA VAL A 307 4.97 -25.10 6.25
C VAL A 307 5.88 -23.92 6.60
N ILE A 308 7.08 -23.87 6.02
CA ILE A 308 7.92 -22.67 6.08
C ILE A 308 7.15 -21.54 5.38
N SER A 309 6.76 -20.54 6.14
CA SER A 309 5.86 -19.47 5.71
C SER A 309 6.60 -18.14 5.63
N HIS A 310 6.24 -17.31 4.67
CA HIS A 310 6.62 -15.88 4.67
C HIS A 310 6.00 -15.16 5.89
N GLY A 311 4.77 -15.51 6.24
CA GLY A 311 4.04 -14.98 7.39
C GLY A 311 3.47 -13.58 7.18
N ASP A 312 3.79 -12.90 6.07
CA ASP A 312 3.23 -11.60 5.67
C ASP A 312 3.19 -11.45 4.14
N LEU A 313 2.72 -12.49 3.43
CA LEU A 313 2.71 -12.56 1.97
C LEU A 313 1.54 -11.77 1.37
N CYS A 314 1.49 -10.45 1.63
CA CYS A 314 0.57 -9.53 0.97
C CYS A 314 1.20 -8.92 -0.28
N LEU A 315 0.40 -8.36 -1.19
CA LEU A 315 0.89 -7.83 -2.47
C LEU A 315 1.93 -6.72 -2.31
N SER A 316 1.90 -5.96 -1.22
CA SER A 316 2.90 -4.92 -0.92
C SER A 316 4.29 -5.48 -0.54
N ASN A 317 4.36 -6.76 -0.15
CA ASN A 317 5.62 -7.46 0.19
C ASN A 317 6.12 -8.35 -0.95
N ILE A 318 5.48 -8.29 -2.11
CA ILE A 318 5.89 -9.00 -3.33
C ILE A 318 6.35 -7.98 -4.35
N LEU A 319 7.64 -7.93 -4.60
CA LEU A 319 8.23 -7.13 -5.69
C LEU A 319 8.18 -7.96 -6.98
N SER A 320 7.84 -7.33 -8.09
CA SER A 320 7.80 -8.01 -9.39
C SER A 320 8.60 -7.28 -10.44
N SER A 321 9.20 -8.05 -11.36
CA SER A 321 9.66 -7.49 -12.63
C SER A 321 8.47 -6.97 -13.45
N LYS A 322 8.71 -6.08 -14.41
CA LYS A 322 7.68 -5.41 -15.21
C LYS A 322 6.65 -6.39 -15.80
N ASN A 323 7.10 -7.56 -16.26
CA ASN A 323 6.26 -8.57 -16.91
C ASN A 323 5.86 -9.73 -16.00
N PHE A 324 6.01 -9.59 -14.67
CA PHE A 324 5.78 -10.63 -13.68
C PHE A 324 6.56 -11.95 -13.91
N GLY A 325 7.70 -11.85 -14.62
CA GLY A 325 8.58 -13.02 -14.86
C GLY A 325 9.34 -13.46 -13.62
N ASP A 326 9.67 -12.49 -12.76
CA ASP A 326 10.39 -12.70 -11.51
C ASP A 326 9.65 -12.07 -10.37
N LEU A 327 9.60 -12.75 -9.23
CA LEU A 327 9.05 -12.27 -7.97
C LEU A 327 10.15 -12.29 -6.91
N ILE A 328 10.21 -11.23 -6.11
CA ILE A 328 11.10 -11.15 -4.94
C ILE A 328 10.28 -10.73 -3.73
N PHE A 329 10.32 -11.56 -2.70
CA PHE A 329 9.61 -11.32 -1.44
C PHE A 329 10.49 -10.58 -0.45
N ILE A 330 9.89 -9.62 0.23
CA ILE A 330 10.50 -8.77 1.23
C ILE A 330 9.69 -8.79 2.53
N ASP A 331 10.28 -8.37 3.62
CA ASP A 331 9.59 -8.19 4.91
C ASP A 331 8.89 -9.46 5.45
N PRO A 332 9.53 -10.64 5.45
CA PRO A 332 8.94 -11.82 6.06
C PRO A 332 8.72 -11.58 7.57
N MET A 333 7.80 -12.32 8.18
CA MET A 333 7.61 -12.26 9.64
C MET A 333 8.89 -12.64 10.40
N GLY A 334 9.73 -13.50 9.81
CA GLY A 334 11.03 -13.84 10.30
C GLY A 334 11.04 -14.90 11.41
N GLY A 335 12.20 -15.06 12.06
CA GLY A 335 12.46 -16.05 13.09
C GLY A 335 13.38 -17.16 12.60
N THR A 336 13.57 -18.19 13.44
CA THR A 336 14.20 -19.46 13.05
C THR A 336 13.29 -20.22 12.07
N LEU A 337 13.82 -21.25 11.40
CA LEU A 337 12.98 -22.09 10.51
C LEU A 337 11.79 -22.69 11.26
N GLU A 338 11.98 -23.13 12.51
CA GLU A 338 10.88 -23.64 13.34
C GLU A 338 9.85 -22.56 13.68
N GLU A 339 10.28 -21.36 14.05
CA GLU A 339 9.40 -20.25 14.36
C GLU A 339 8.68 -19.72 13.11
N SER A 340 9.24 -19.91 11.92
CA SER A 340 8.64 -19.50 10.65
C SER A 340 7.54 -20.47 10.18
N LYS A 341 7.47 -21.69 10.71
CA LYS A 341 6.41 -22.64 10.36
C LYS A 341 5.05 -22.13 10.83
N LYS A 342 4.13 -21.97 9.88
CA LYS A 342 2.75 -21.53 10.11
C LYS A 342 1.81 -22.46 9.35
N SER A 343 0.53 -22.44 9.73
CA SER A 343 -0.50 -23.10 8.93
C SER A 343 -0.36 -22.69 7.46
N ILE A 344 -0.43 -23.66 6.55
CA ILE A 344 -0.41 -23.42 5.11
C ILE A 344 -1.46 -22.37 4.69
N TYR A 345 -2.58 -22.30 5.38
CA TYR A 345 -3.63 -21.31 5.13
C TYR A 345 -3.20 -19.86 5.39
N TYR A 346 -2.13 -19.65 6.18
CA TYR A 346 -1.79 -18.30 6.65
C TYR A 346 -1.30 -17.37 5.52
N ASP A 347 -0.40 -17.85 4.66
CA ASP A 347 0.09 -17.05 3.52
C ASP A 347 -0.98 -16.91 2.42
N PHE A 348 -1.85 -17.92 2.23
CA PHE A 348 -3.03 -17.77 1.38
C PHE A 348 -4.00 -16.72 1.92
N ALA A 349 -4.21 -16.65 3.24
CA ALA A 349 -5.03 -15.62 3.84
C ALA A 349 -4.42 -14.22 3.69
N LYS A 350 -3.09 -14.10 3.71
CA LYS A 350 -2.38 -12.85 3.43
C LYS A 350 -2.54 -12.39 1.97
N LEU A 351 -2.51 -13.31 1.01
CA LEU A 351 -2.83 -13.01 -0.38
C LEU A 351 -4.30 -12.61 -0.54
N SER A 352 -5.24 -13.37 0.07
CA SER A 352 -6.67 -13.05 0.06
C SER A 352 -6.96 -11.66 0.63
N HIS A 353 -6.28 -11.29 1.70
CA HIS A 353 -6.39 -9.99 2.36
C HIS A 353 -6.14 -8.81 1.41
N SER A 354 -5.17 -8.95 0.49
CA SER A 354 -4.93 -7.98 -0.58
C SER A 354 -5.92 -8.12 -1.75
N ILE A 355 -6.14 -9.35 -2.25
CA ILE A 355 -6.80 -9.62 -3.53
C ILE A 355 -8.32 -9.54 -3.42
N ILE A 356 -8.91 -10.22 -2.41
CA ILE A 356 -10.37 -10.26 -2.18
C ILE A 356 -10.77 -9.24 -1.12
N GLY A 357 -9.94 -9.09 -0.09
CA GLY A 357 -10.20 -8.21 1.05
C GLY A 357 -10.07 -6.72 0.77
N ASN A 358 -9.45 -6.35 -0.33
CA ASN A 358 -9.21 -4.94 -0.70
C ASN A 358 -8.37 -4.15 0.32
N TYR A 359 -7.55 -4.84 1.11
CA TYR A 359 -6.69 -4.20 2.10
C TYR A 359 -5.86 -3.05 1.52
N ASP A 360 -5.25 -3.27 0.36
CA ASP A 360 -4.39 -2.27 -0.28
C ASP A 360 -5.16 -1.00 -0.67
N TYR A 361 -6.43 -1.12 -1.09
CA TYR A 361 -7.28 0.06 -1.35
C TYR A 361 -7.55 0.87 -0.08
N ILE A 362 -7.80 0.19 1.05
CA ILE A 362 -8.08 0.84 2.33
C ILE A 362 -6.83 1.59 2.82
N VAL A 363 -5.66 0.94 2.82
CA VAL A 363 -4.43 1.56 3.35
C VAL A 363 -3.88 2.66 2.45
N HIS A 364 -4.15 2.60 1.15
CA HIS A 364 -3.76 3.65 0.20
C HIS A 364 -4.79 4.78 0.07
N GLY A 365 -5.84 4.80 0.91
CA GLY A 365 -6.85 5.87 0.92
C GLY A 365 -7.73 5.91 -0.33
N LEU A 366 -7.93 4.76 -0.99
CA LEU A 366 -8.74 4.56 -2.18
C LEU A 366 -10.09 3.92 -1.87
N ALA A 367 -10.41 3.80 -0.61
CA ALA A 367 -11.70 3.38 -0.08
C ALA A 367 -12.33 4.53 0.70
N ASN A 368 -13.65 4.65 0.61
CA ASN A 368 -14.43 5.58 1.40
C ASN A 368 -15.37 4.81 2.33
N PHE A 369 -15.58 5.38 3.50
CA PHE A 369 -16.55 4.88 4.46
C PHE A 369 -17.82 5.72 4.31
N ASP A 370 -18.86 5.11 3.78
CA ASP A 370 -20.10 5.80 3.43
C ASP A 370 -21.24 5.40 4.37
N PHE A 371 -22.10 6.38 4.67
CA PHE A 371 -23.35 6.19 5.42
C PHE A 371 -24.51 6.52 4.50
N ASN A 372 -25.54 5.67 4.47
CA ASN A 372 -26.79 6.00 3.83
C ASN A 372 -27.77 6.66 4.80
N SER A 373 -28.97 7.05 4.30
CA SER A 373 -30.04 7.67 5.12
C SER A 373 -30.50 6.81 6.30
N ASP A 374 -30.35 5.50 6.17
CA ASP A 374 -30.79 4.51 7.14
C ASP A 374 -29.68 4.09 8.12
N LEU A 375 -28.57 4.82 8.13
CA LEU A 375 -27.37 4.56 8.93
C LEU A 375 -26.69 3.20 8.62
N GLU A 376 -26.95 2.64 7.46
CA GLU A 376 -26.17 1.51 6.96
C GLU A 376 -24.79 2.00 6.53
N VAL A 377 -23.78 1.23 6.90
CA VAL A 377 -22.38 1.53 6.59
C VAL A 377 -21.92 0.64 5.45
N SER A 378 -21.21 1.24 4.53
CA SER A 378 -20.57 0.49 3.43
C SER A 378 -19.17 1.03 3.16
N ILE A 379 -18.37 0.19 2.51
CA ILE A 379 -17.06 0.61 1.98
C ILE A 379 -17.19 0.67 0.47
N THR A 380 -17.03 1.86 -0.08
CA THR A 380 -16.92 2.02 -1.53
C THR A 380 -15.46 2.15 -1.94
N TYR A 381 -15.10 1.54 -3.04
CA TYR A 381 -13.74 1.52 -3.55
C TYR A 381 -13.65 2.38 -4.82
N SER A 382 -12.53 3.06 -5.00
CA SER A 382 -12.29 3.90 -6.18
C SER A 382 -12.34 3.15 -7.51
N LYS A 383 -12.33 1.82 -7.45
CA LYS A 383 -12.37 0.92 -8.61
C LYS A 383 -13.01 -0.42 -8.29
N GLU A 384 -13.51 -1.03 -9.36
CA GLU A 384 -13.91 -2.43 -9.33
C GLU A 384 -12.70 -3.35 -9.12
N GLN A 385 -12.95 -4.46 -8.45
CA GLN A 385 -11.94 -5.50 -8.22
C GLN A 385 -11.48 -6.11 -9.55
N ASN A 386 -10.20 -6.45 -9.62
CA ASN A 386 -9.66 -7.15 -10.77
C ASN A 386 -10.11 -8.62 -10.77
N GLN A 387 -11.19 -8.91 -11.51
CA GLN A 387 -11.79 -10.25 -11.59
C GLN A 387 -10.83 -11.32 -12.12
N HIS A 388 -9.86 -10.93 -12.95
CA HIS A 388 -8.84 -11.88 -13.42
C HIS A 388 -7.89 -12.30 -12.31
N LEU A 389 -7.49 -11.35 -11.46
CA LEU A 389 -6.63 -11.62 -10.30
C LEU A 389 -7.36 -12.56 -9.32
N ILE A 390 -8.62 -12.27 -9.01
CA ILE A 390 -9.46 -13.12 -8.16
C ILE A 390 -9.61 -14.52 -8.76
N SER A 391 -9.94 -14.62 -10.06
CA SER A 391 -10.11 -15.92 -10.73
C SER A 391 -8.83 -16.76 -10.71
N CYS A 392 -7.65 -16.14 -10.91
CA CYS A 392 -6.39 -16.85 -10.80
C CYS A 392 -6.07 -17.28 -9.37
N PHE A 393 -6.39 -16.44 -8.38
CA PHE A 393 -6.24 -16.79 -6.96
C PHE A 393 -7.12 -17.99 -6.58
N LEU A 394 -8.38 -18.02 -7.01
CA LEU A 394 -9.27 -19.16 -6.74
C LEU A 394 -8.74 -20.45 -7.38
N LYS A 395 -8.20 -20.39 -8.59
CA LYS A 395 -7.55 -21.54 -9.23
C LYS A 395 -6.31 -22.02 -8.47
N LEU A 396 -5.54 -21.09 -7.90
CA LEU A 396 -4.41 -21.44 -7.05
C LEU A 396 -4.89 -22.18 -5.79
N LEU A 397 -5.97 -21.73 -5.14
CA LEU A 397 -6.57 -22.45 -4.00
C LEU A 397 -7.02 -23.85 -4.39
N ASP A 398 -7.74 -23.98 -5.52
CA ASP A 398 -8.23 -25.28 -6.02
C ASP A 398 -7.05 -26.24 -6.28
N LYS A 399 -5.97 -25.76 -6.91
CA LYS A 399 -4.79 -26.59 -7.19
C LYS A 399 -4.17 -27.19 -5.92
N PHE A 400 -4.13 -26.41 -4.84
CA PHE A 400 -3.53 -26.84 -3.57
C PHE A 400 -4.57 -27.39 -2.56
N GLU A 401 -5.81 -27.62 -2.99
CA GLU A 401 -6.91 -28.11 -2.17
C GLU A 401 -7.15 -27.25 -0.92
N ILE A 402 -7.01 -25.93 -1.05
CA ILE A 402 -7.16 -24.96 0.05
C ILE A 402 -8.61 -24.48 0.12
N ASP A 403 -9.25 -24.71 1.25
CA ASP A 403 -10.63 -24.27 1.52
C ASP A 403 -10.73 -22.73 1.62
N LEU A 404 -11.46 -22.13 0.69
CA LEU A 404 -11.66 -20.68 0.65
C LEU A 404 -12.34 -20.14 1.93
N GLY A 405 -13.30 -20.89 2.49
CA GLY A 405 -14.00 -20.46 3.71
C GLY A 405 -13.05 -20.32 4.90
N LEU A 406 -12.10 -21.25 5.02
CA LEU A 406 -11.07 -21.18 6.06
C LEU A 406 -10.05 -20.06 5.79
N VAL A 407 -9.65 -19.86 4.52
CA VAL A 407 -8.82 -18.71 4.13
C VAL A 407 -9.48 -17.41 4.53
N ARG A 408 -10.78 -17.25 4.23
CA ARG A 408 -11.55 -16.05 4.57
C ARG A 408 -11.68 -15.83 6.07
N LEU A 409 -11.91 -16.91 6.85
CA LEU A 409 -11.95 -16.80 8.32
C LEU A 409 -10.61 -16.31 8.90
N ILE A 410 -9.49 -16.85 8.41
CA ILE A 410 -8.16 -16.40 8.84
C ILE A 410 -7.92 -14.95 8.38
N GLU A 411 -8.37 -14.59 7.19
CA GLU A 411 -8.31 -13.21 6.69
C GLU A 411 -9.10 -12.23 7.58
N ALA A 412 -10.29 -12.60 8.07
CA ALA A 412 -11.03 -11.80 9.05
C ALA A 412 -10.18 -11.54 10.32
N SER A 413 -9.46 -12.58 10.80
CA SER A 413 -8.53 -12.42 11.92
C SER A 413 -7.41 -11.44 11.62
N LEU A 414 -6.92 -11.39 10.38
CA LEU A 414 -5.90 -10.42 9.95
C LEU A 414 -6.44 -8.98 10.01
N PHE A 415 -7.64 -8.73 9.47
CA PHE A 415 -8.26 -7.41 9.51
C PHE A 415 -8.44 -6.90 10.95
N LEU A 416 -9.03 -7.71 11.82
CA LEU A 416 -9.27 -7.31 13.21
C LEU A 416 -7.97 -7.17 14.01
N SER A 417 -6.98 -8.05 13.79
CA SER A 417 -5.69 -7.97 14.49
C SER A 417 -4.81 -6.81 14.06
N MET A 418 -5.11 -6.13 12.95
CA MET A 418 -4.35 -4.97 12.48
C MET A 418 -4.81 -3.64 13.07
N LEU A 419 -5.98 -3.58 13.71
CA LEU A 419 -6.55 -2.33 14.22
C LEU A 419 -5.59 -1.56 15.16
N PRO A 420 -4.88 -2.19 16.13
CA PRO A 420 -3.94 -1.47 16.96
C PRO A 420 -2.71 -0.93 16.21
N LEU A 421 -2.43 -1.42 15.00
CA LEU A 421 -1.33 -0.96 14.15
C LEU A 421 -1.68 0.23 13.25
N HIS A 422 -2.98 0.54 13.13
CA HIS A 422 -3.52 1.62 12.30
C HIS A 422 -4.23 2.70 13.15
N ASN A 423 -3.83 2.88 14.41
CA ASN A 423 -4.41 3.85 15.34
C ASN A 423 -4.12 5.32 15.00
N ASP A 424 -3.37 5.57 13.94
CA ASP A 424 -3.09 6.88 13.36
C ASP A 424 -4.27 7.45 12.55
N ASN A 425 -5.21 6.60 12.09
CA ASN A 425 -6.33 7.03 11.25
C ASN A 425 -7.61 6.25 11.59
N LEU A 426 -8.57 6.96 12.20
CA LEU A 426 -9.82 6.37 12.68
C LEU A 426 -10.67 5.77 11.55
N MET A 427 -10.81 6.49 10.42
CA MET A 427 -11.65 6.03 9.32
C MET A 427 -11.04 4.80 8.62
N ARG A 428 -9.71 4.77 8.47
CA ARG A 428 -9.00 3.56 7.97
C ARG A 428 -9.28 2.36 8.88
N SER A 429 -9.14 2.55 10.18
CA SER A 429 -9.40 1.46 11.13
C SER A 429 -10.86 1.03 11.17
N ALA A 430 -11.81 1.96 11.05
CA ALA A 430 -13.22 1.63 10.93
C ALA A 430 -13.50 0.78 9.69
N MET A 431 -12.91 1.11 8.52
CA MET A 431 -13.02 0.32 7.30
C MET A 431 -12.40 -1.07 7.46
N LEU A 432 -11.20 -1.18 8.09
CA LEU A 432 -10.58 -2.48 8.35
C LEU A 432 -11.45 -3.34 9.30
N ALA A 433 -12.02 -2.74 10.33
CA ALA A 433 -12.91 -3.43 11.25
C ALA A 433 -14.21 -3.90 10.56
N LEU A 434 -14.83 -3.02 9.75
CA LEU A 434 -16.02 -3.35 8.97
C LEU A 434 -15.73 -4.50 8.00
N ARG A 435 -14.59 -4.43 7.29
CA ARG A 435 -14.20 -5.49 6.36
C ARG A 435 -13.98 -6.83 7.07
N GLY A 436 -13.36 -6.83 8.24
CA GLY A 436 -13.23 -8.02 9.08
C GLY A 436 -14.59 -8.60 9.48
N LYS A 437 -15.55 -7.74 9.85
CA LYS A 437 -16.92 -8.13 10.19
C LYS A 437 -17.70 -8.70 9.01
N GLU A 438 -17.61 -8.08 7.82
CA GLU A 438 -18.31 -8.54 6.59
C GLU A 438 -17.89 -9.97 6.16
N ILE A 439 -16.75 -10.43 6.59
CA ILE A 439 -16.22 -11.76 6.28
C ILE A 439 -16.76 -12.83 7.25
N LEU A 440 -17.10 -12.44 8.47
CA LEU A 440 -17.62 -13.32 9.51
C LEU A 440 -19.08 -13.68 9.31
#